data_7694c245489533b89423ecbc5ac7f9d4
#
_entry.id   7694c245489533b89423ecbc5ac7f9d4
#
_cell.length_a   1.000
_cell.length_b   1.000
_cell.length_c   1.000
_cell.angle_alpha   90.00
_cell.angle_beta   90.00
_cell.angle_gamma   90.00
#
_symmetry.space_group_name_H-M   'P 1'
#
loop_
_entity.id
_entity.type
_entity.pdbx_description
1 polymer ?
#
loop_
_entity_poly.entity_id
_entity_poly.type
_entity_poly.pdbx_seq_one_letter_code
_entity_poly.pdbx_strand_id
1 'polypeptide(L)'
;MKRRWEDCQQDEQKAFTAKQAAYVKYVEARDLVNQKDAELKKIKQDIQRLNYDVKVAKAGDKIEVDGIWDETQRKREEMHAEIGKMLKRRKYIEEKIKKNQKKEHEKRKHGRSLQADEYAVEVQKLQISRDELTMLIDPKIEERNQLFVDTKKQTAGGGPTLKKAIATLEAAKALAMELSLELKGLREKRDAFHDEFERLRRVYEEIKHRYAWPT
;
A
#
# COMPACT_ATOMS: atom_id res chain seq x y z
N MET A 1 67.40 -5.59 -38.58
CA MET A 1 66.51 -4.36 -38.53
C MET A 1 65.06 -4.67 -38.86
N LYS A 2 64.64 -5.45 -39.83
CA LYS A 2 63.21 -5.72 -40.14
C LYS A 2 62.41 -6.28 -38.96
N ARG A 3 62.90 -7.32 -38.23
CA ARG A 3 62.18 -7.90 -37.07
C ARG A 3 61.90 -6.91 -35.99
N ARG A 4 62.82 -6.00 -35.69
CA ARG A 4 62.64 -4.96 -34.67
C ARG A 4 61.52 -3.95 -35.03
N TRP A 5 61.34 -3.67 -36.31
CA TRP A 5 60.31 -2.74 -36.77
C TRP A 5 58.91 -3.38 -36.76
N GLU A 6 58.82 -4.67 -37.15
CA GLU A 6 57.55 -5.44 -37.04
C GLU A 6 57.09 -5.59 -35.59
N ASP A 7 58.02 -5.84 -34.64
CA ASP A 7 57.72 -5.94 -33.24
C ASP A 7 57.21 -4.57 -32.68
N CYS A 8 57.82 -3.46 -33.10
CA CYS A 8 57.39 -2.12 -32.75
C CYS A 8 55.95 -1.79 -33.24
N GLN A 9 55.63 -2.14 -34.49
CA GLN A 9 54.30 -1.94 -35.02
C GLN A 9 53.25 -2.81 -34.28
N GLN A 10 53.62 -4.03 -33.92
CA GLN A 10 52.73 -4.90 -33.14
C GLN A 10 52.45 -4.35 -31.74
N ASP A 11 53.47 -3.80 -31.05
CA ASP A 11 53.32 -3.22 -29.74
C ASP A 11 52.47 -1.94 -29.77
N GLU A 12 52.69 -1.07 -30.77
CA GLU A 12 51.85 0.11 -30.98
C GLU A 12 50.41 -0.27 -31.27
N GLN A 13 50.16 -1.25 -32.12
CA GLN A 13 48.80 -1.72 -32.43
C GLN A 13 48.11 -2.34 -31.24
N LYS A 14 48.79 -3.13 -30.41
CA LYS A 14 48.25 -3.68 -29.17
C LYS A 14 47.90 -2.58 -28.17
N ALA A 15 48.78 -1.62 -27.96
CA ALA A 15 48.54 -0.50 -27.08
C ALA A 15 47.39 0.39 -27.54
N PHE A 16 47.28 0.63 -28.86
CA PHE A 16 46.17 1.34 -29.47
C PHE A 16 44.84 0.62 -29.23
N THR A 17 44.79 -0.69 -29.50
CA THR A 17 43.59 -1.50 -29.30
C THR A 17 43.15 -1.53 -27.82
N ALA A 18 44.08 -1.68 -26.89
CA ALA A 18 43.81 -1.66 -25.47
C ALA A 18 43.26 -0.29 -25.01
N LYS A 19 43.86 0.81 -25.48
CA LYS A 19 43.40 2.19 -25.23
C LYS A 19 41.96 2.39 -25.75
N GLN A 20 41.68 1.95 -26.98
CA GLN A 20 40.34 2.06 -27.56
C GLN A 20 39.30 1.26 -26.77
N ALA A 21 39.61 0.03 -26.37
CA ALA A 21 38.71 -0.80 -25.56
C ALA A 21 38.39 -0.15 -24.20
N ALA A 22 39.41 0.45 -23.55
CA ALA A 22 39.20 1.17 -22.29
C ALA A 22 38.35 2.45 -22.48
N TYR A 23 38.56 3.18 -23.58
CA TYR A 23 37.76 4.34 -23.93
C TYR A 23 36.28 3.99 -24.13
N VAL A 24 35.99 2.92 -24.85
CA VAL A 24 34.60 2.46 -25.04
C VAL A 24 33.93 2.16 -23.71
N LYS A 25 34.59 1.42 -22.80
CA LYS A 25 34.07 1.13 -21.46
C LYS A 25 33.80 2.41 -20.64
N TYR A 26 34.72 3.38 -20.72
CA TYR A 26 34.53 4.67 -20.05
C TYR A 26 33.31 5.44 -20.58
N VAL A 27 33.18 5.50 -21.93
CA VAL A 27 32.03 6.19 -22.57
C VAL A 27 30.70 5.53 -22.18
N GLU A 28 30.63 4.20 -22.27
CA GLU A 28 29.43 3.46 -21.86
C GLU A 28 29.07 3.71 -20.39
N ALA A 29 30.04 3.67 -19.49
CA ALA A 29 29.81 3.96 -18.08
C ALA A 29 29.39 5.41 -17.83
N ARG A 30 29.98 6.37 -18.54
CA ARG A 30 29.59 7.79 -18.47
C ARG A 30 28.15 8.00 -18.94
N ASP A 31 27.77 7.38 -20.06
CA ASP A 31 26.46 7.55 -20.64
C ASP A 31 25.39 6.92 -19.74
N LEU A 32 25.70 5.78 -19.12
CA LEU A 32 24.80 5.15 -18.12
C LEU A 32 24.62 6.05 -16.87
N VAL A 33 25.71 6.67 -16.37
CA VAL A 33 25.62 7.63 -15.25
C VAL A 33 24.74 8.81 -15.63
N ASN A 34 24.90 9.38 -16.84
CA ASN A 34 24.12 10.52 -17.29
C ASN A 34 22.61 10.16 -17.42
N GLN A 35 22.30 8.96 -17.92
CA GLN A 35 20.93 8.46 -18.00
C GLN A 35 20.31 8.34 -16.59
N LYS A 36 21.02 7.73 -15.66
CA LYS A 36 20.54 7.55 -14.28
C LYS A 36 20.42 8.87 -13.50
N ASP A 37 21.31 9.83 -13.75
CA ASP A 37 21.20 11.19 -13.20
C ASP A 37 19.93 11.90 -13.73
N ALA A 38 19.59 11.73 -14.99
CA ALA A 38 18.36 12.27 -15.58
C ALA A 38 17.11 11.62 -14.96
N GLU A 39 17.13 10.30 -14.74
CA GLU A 39 16.05 9.57 -14.05
C GLU A 39 15.87 10.11 -12.61
N LEU A 40 16.96 10.24 -11.86
CA LEU A 40 16.92 10.78 -10.50
C LEU A 40 16.39 12.20 -10.45
N LYS A 41 16.74 13.05 -11.43
CA LYS A 41 16.21 14.42 -11.53
C LYS A 41 14.70 14.42 -11.72
N LYS A 42 14.14 13.54 -12.56
CA LYS A 42 12.70 13.39 -12.74
C LYS A 42 12.01 12.98 -11.44
N ILE A 43 12.52 11.94 -10.78
CA ILE A 43 11.96 11.48 -9.48
C ILE A 43 11.97 12.61 -8.44
N LYS A 44 13.03 13.41 -8.37
CA LYS A 44 13.09 14.56 -7.46
C LYS A 44 12.03 15.63 -7.78
N GLN A 45 11.74 15.85 -9.06
CA GLN A 45 10.65 16.74 -9.46
C GLN A 45 9.27 16.17 -9.08
N ASP A 46 9.07 14.85 -9.25
CA ASP A 46 7.84 14.19 -8.84
C ASP A 46 7.65 14.23 -7.32
N ILE A 47 8.72 14.06 -6.53
CA ILE A 47 8.69 14.23 -5.06
C ILE A 47 8.24 15.66 -4.68
N GLN A 48 8.66 16.69 -5.42
CA GLN A 48 8.19 18.06 -5.17
C GLN A 48 6.68 18.22 -5.41
N ARG A 49 6.16 17.63 -6.50
CA ARG A 49 4.71 17.60 -6.79
C ARG A 49 3.94 16.83 -5.71
N LEU A 50 4.41 15.63 -5.37
CA LEU A 50 3.79 14.80 -4.34
C LEU A 50 3.80 15.46 -2.95
N ASN A 51 4.82 16.23 -2.61
CA ASN A 51 4.82 17.05 -1.39
C ASN A 51 3.72 18.12 -1.40
N TYR A 52 3.44 18.71 -2.57
CA TYR A 52 2.33 19.64 -2.73
C TYR A 52 1.00 18.90 -2.58
N ASP A 53 0.84 17.75 -3.23
CA ASP A 53 -0.38 16.93 -3.16
C ASP A 53 -0.69 16.51 -1.72
N VAL A 54 0.33 16.13 -0.93
CA VAL A 54 0.17 15.85 0.50
C VAL A 54 -0.30 17.08 1.27
N LYS A 55 0.21 18.28 0.96
CA LYS A 55 -0.26 19.52 1.61
C LYS A 55 -1.74 19.81 1.29
N VAL A 56 -2.14 19.62 0.03
CA VAL A 56 -3.55 19.79 -0.40
C VAL A 56 -4.45 18.75 0.26
N ALA A 57 -4.04 17.47 0.23
CA ALA A 57 -4.78 16.40 0.90
C ALA A 57 -4.92 16.65 2.41
N LYS A 58 -3.88 17.13 3.08
CA LYS A 58 -3.91 17.49 4.49
C LYS A 58 -4.87 18.65 4.79
N ALA A 59 -4.99 19.62 3.91
CA ALA A 59 -5.95 20.71 4.05
C ALA A 59 -7.40 20.24 3.95
N GLY A 60 -7.68 19.24 3.10
CA GLY A 60 -9.01 18.63 2.96
C GLY A 60 -9.32 17.50 3.93
N ASP A 61 -8.32 16.98 4.63
CA ASP A 61 -8.40 15.77 5.46
C ASP A 61 -9.50 15.84 6.51
N LYS A 62 -9.64 16.96 7.21
CA LYS A 62 -10.68 17.13 8.24
C LYS A 62 -12.08 16.99 7.64
N ILE A 63 -12.34 17.59 6.48
CA ILE A 63 -13.65 17.54 5.81
C ILE A 63 -13.94 16.09 5.36
N GLU A 64 -12.95 15.39 4.81
CA GLU A 64 -13.08 13.99 4.40
C GLU A 64 -13.38 13.08 5.61
N VAL A 65 -12.65 13.24 6.70
CA VAL A 65 -12.83 12.47 7.94
C VAL A 65 -14.19 12.75 8.57
N ASP A 66 -14.58 14.02 8.70
CA ASP A 66 -15.88 14.40 9.23
C ASP A 66 -17.02 13.81 8.38
N GLY A 67 -16.93 13.87 7.06
CA GLY A 67 -17.92 13.26 6.16
C GLY A 67 -18.04 11.73 6.31
N ILE A 68 -16.93 11.02 6.53
CA ILE A 68 -16.94 9.58 6.82
C ILE A 68 -17.66 9.30 8.16
N TRP A 69 -17.40 10.11 9.18
CA TRP A 69 -18.06 9.97 10.49
C TRP A 69 -19.55 10.27 10.41
N ASP A 70 -19.97 11.31 9.67
CA ASP A 70 -21.38 11.67 9.50
C ASP A 70 -22.15 10.54 8.79
N GLU A 71 -21.58 9.96 7.73
CA GLU A 71 -22.19 8.81 7.05
C GLU A 71 -22.29 7.59 7.98
N THR A 72 -21.24 7.32 8.76
CA THR A 72 -21.23 6.24 9.73
C THR A 72 -22.30 6.44 10.78
N GLN A 73 -22.44 7.65 11.32
CA GLN A 73 -23.44 7.96 12.32
C GLN A 73 -24.86 7.76 11.76
N ARG A 74 -25.13 8.23 10.54
CA ARG A 74 -26.42 8.01 9.87
C ARG A 74 -26.75 6.50 9.74
N LYS A 75 -25.80 5.69 9.26
CA LYS A 75 -25.98 4.24 9.14
C LYS A 75 -26.27 3.58 10.50
N ARG A 76 -25.55 4.00 11.53
CA ARG A 76 -25.76 3.50 12.90
C ARG A 76 -27.15 3.86 13.45
N GLU A 77 -27.66 5.05 13.18
CA GLU A 77 -29.01 5.49 13.56
C GLU A 77 -30.10 4.69 12.85
N GLU A 78 -29.93 4.44 11.54
CA GLU A 78 -30.82 3.58 10.76
C GLU A 78 -30.86 2.16 11.35
N MET A 79 -29.70 1.56 11.60
CA MET A 79 -29.60 0.23 12.23
C MET A 79 -30.20 0.22 13.65
N HIS A 80 -29.97 1.27 14.44
CA HIS A 80 -30.53 1.40 15.78
C HIS A 80 -32.07 1.44 15.73
N ALA A 81 -32.66 2.16 14.78
CA ALA A 81 -34.10 2.22 14.59
C ALA A 81 -34.68 0.85 14.19
N GLU A 82 -34.01 0.09 13.31
CA GLU A 82 -34.43 -1.27 12.95
C GLU A 82 -34.37 -2.22 14.15
N ILE A 83 -33.24 -2.23 14.87
CA ILE A 83 -33.05 -3.04 16.08
C ILE A 83 -34.14 -2.69 17.09
N GLY A 84 -34.43 -1.40 17.28
CA GLY A 84 -35.49 -0.94 18.15
C GLY A 84 -36.88 -1.47 17.80
N LYS A 85 -37.23 -1.55 16.52
CA LYS A 85 -38.46 -2.18 16.03
C LYS A 85 -38.51 -3.68 16.35
N MET A 86 -37.42 -4.39 16.12
CA MET A 86 -37.33 -5.83 16.39
C MET A 86 -37.39 -6.13 17.89
N LEU A 87 -36.74 -5.32 18.73
CA LEU A 87 -36.82 -5.44 20.20
C LEU A 87 -38.23 -5.21 20.72
N LYS A 88 -38.96 -4.21 20.20
CA LYS A 88 -40.37 -3.99 20.53
C LYS A 88 -41.24 -5.19 20.19
N ARG A 89 -41.02 -5.78 18.97
CA ARG A 89 -41.73 -6.99 18.53
C ARG A 89 -41.40 -8.19 19.43
N ARG A 90 -40.14 -8.39 19.81
CA ARG A 90 -39.71 -9.45 20.72
C ARG A 90 -40.39 -9.30 22.09
N LYS A 91 -40.41 -8.09 22.66
CA LYS A 91 -41.08 -7.81 23.91
C LYS A 91 -42.59 -8.13 23.86
N TYR A 92 -43.24 -7.75 22.77
CA TYR A 92 -44.65 -8.09 22.56
C TYR A 92 -44.91 -9.61 22.51
N ILE A 93 -44.05 -10.37 21.87
CA ILE A 93 -44.11 -11.83 21.84
C ILE A 93 -43.90 -12.40 23.25
N GLU A 94 -42.93 -11.90 24.01
CA GLU A 94 -42.69 -12.32 25.40
C GLU A 94 -43.88 -12.08 26.31
N GLU A 95 -44.55 -10.94 26.17
CA GLU A 95 -45.81 -10.66 26.87
C GLU A 95 -46.91 -11.61 26.53
N LYS A 96 -47.06 -11.96 25.23
CA LYS A 96 -48.05 -12.99 24.79
C LYS A 96 -47.71 -14.37 25.34
N ILE A 97 -46.43 -14.78 25.33
CA ILE A 97 -45.99 -16.05 25.92
C ILE A 97 -46.43 -16.12 27.39
N LYS A 98 -46.09 -15.09 28.20
CA LYS A 98 -46.50 -15.05 29.60
C LYS A 98 -47.98 -15.13 29.80
N LYS A 99 -48.78 -14.43 28.97
CA LYS A 99 -50.22 -14.46 29.02
C LYS A 99 -50.79 -15.84 28.69
N ASN A 100 -50.26 -16.51 27.68
CA ASN A 100 -50.75 -17.84 27.27
C ASN A 100 -50.29 -18.93 28.25
N GLN A 101 -49.09 -18.83 28.83
CA GLN A 101 -48.64 -19.71 29.92
C GLN A 101 -49.57 -19.63 31.15
N LYS A 102 -50.01 -18.40 31.51
CA LYS A 102 -50.96 -18.19 32.61
C LYS A 102 -52.31 -18.87 32.28
N LYS A 103 -52.84 -18.70 31.08
CA LYS A 103 -54.08 -19.33 30.62
C LYS A 103 -53.97 -20.85 30.59
N GLU A 104 -52.84 -21.39 30.08
CA GLU A 104 -52.57 -22.83 30.08
C GLU A 104 -52.63 -23.37 31.53
N HIS A 105 -51.96 -22.73 32.47
CA HIS A 105 -51.95 -23.13 33.86
C HIS A 105 -53.39 -23.14 34.48
N GLU A 106 -54.15 -22.05 34.23
CA GLU A 106 -55.52 -21.92 34.72
C GLU A 106 -56.42 -23.02 34.13
N LYS A 107 -56.29 -23.36 32.81
CA LYS A 107 -57.07 -24.42 32.20
C LYS A 107 -56.74 -25.83 32.72
N ARG A 108 -55.43 -26.09 32.96
CA ARG A 108 -54.98 -27.37 33.57
C ARG A 108 -55.57 -27.49 35.01
N LYS A 109 -55.55 -26.42 35.80
CA LYS A 109 -56.14 -26.41 37.15
C LYS A 109 -57.62 -26.72 37.16
N HIS A 110 -58.35 -26.36 36.11
CA HIS A 110 -59.79 -26.62 35.98
C HIS A 110 -60.11 -27.90 35.18
N GLY A 111 -59.15 -28.82 34.97
CA GLY A 111 -59.36 -30.11 34.29
C GLY A 111 -59.64 -30.00 32.79
N ARG A 112 -59.40 -28.85 32.18
CA ARG A 112 -59.65 -28.59 30.72
C ARG A 112 -58.37 -28.87 29.92
N SER A 113 -57.91 -30.14 29.86
CA SER A 113 -56.62 -30.52 29.29
C SER A 113 -56.49 -30.15 27.79
N LEU A 114 -57.46 -30.40 26.95
CA LEU A 114 -57.43 -30.05 25.53
C LEU A 114 -57.19 -28.55 25.28
N GLN A 115 -57.90 -27.68 26.00
CA GLN A 115 -57.69 -26.24 25.88
C GLN A 115 -56.33 -25.79 26.42
N ALA A 116 -55.83 -26.47 27.45
CA ALA A 116 -54.47 -26.19 27.94
C ALA A 116 -53.41 -26.56 26.92
N ASP A 117 -53.56 -27.68 26.22
CA ASP A 117 -52.64 -28.14 25.18
C ASP A 117 -52.61 -27.21 23.98
N GLU A 118 -53.78 -26.62 23.57
CA GLU A 118 -53.82 -25.56 22.55
C GLU A 118 -52.97 -24.34 22.95
N TYR A 119 -53.06 -23.87 24.19
CA TYR A 119 -52.20 -22.77 24.68
C TYR A 119 -50.74 -23.17 24.74
N ALA A 120 -50.40 -24.41 25.09
CA ALA A 120 -49.01 -24.90 25.11
C ALA A 120 -48.41 -24.89 23.72
N VAL A 121 -49.15 -25.36 22.71
CA VAL A 121 -48.71 -25.29 21.28
C VAL A 121 -48.50 -23.86 20.82
N GLU A 122 -49.40 -22.92 21.21
CA GLU A 122 -49.24 -21.53 20.84
C GLU A 122 -48.03 -20.88 21.53
N VAL A 123 -47.75 -21.25 22.77
CA VAL A 123 -46.54 -20.83 23.52
C VAL A 123 -45.28 -21.30 22.79
N GLN A 124 -45.24 -22.57 22.34
CA GLN A 124 -44.10 -23.10 21.57
C GLN A 124 -43.86 -22.32 20.28
N LYS A 125 -44.92 -22.05 19.50
CA LYS A 125 -44.82 -21.24 18.28
C LYS A 125 -44.28 -19.84 18.54
N LEU A 126 -44.74 -19.18 19.60
CA LEU A 126 -44.28 -17.87 20.00
C LEU A 126 -42.83 -17.88 20.50
N GLN A 127 -42.42 -18.96 21.19
CA GLN A 127 -41.02 -19.14 21.59
C GLN A 127 -40.10 -19.24 20.41
N ILE A 128 -40.45 -20.05 19.40
CA ILE A 128 -39.71 -20.15 18.13
C ILE A 128 -39.59 -18.77 17.47
N SER A 129 -40.69 -18.03 17.35
CA SER A 129 -40.65 -16.69 16.74
C SER A 129 -39.84 -15.68 17.55
N ARG A 130 -39.77 -15.79 18.87
CA ARG A 130 -38.91 -14.99 19.73
C ARG A 130 -37.44 -15.31 19.48
N ASP A 131 -37.11 -16.60 19.39
CA ASP A 131 -35.74 -17.06 19.20
C ASP A 131 -35.23 -16.72 17.80
N GLU A 132 -36.07 -16.85 16.77
CA GLU A 132 -35.78 -16.36 15.40
C GLU A 132 -35.46 -14.85 15.39
N LEU A 133 -36.27 -14.05 16.10
CA LEU A 133 -36.00 -12.61 16.22
C LEU A 133 -34.69 -12.33 16.97
N THR A 134 -34.36 -13.09 17.99
CA THR A 134 -33.10 -12.93 18.73
C THR A 134 -31.91 -13.24 17.83
N MET A 135 -31.99 -14.33 17.02
CA MET A 135 -30.96 -14.66 16.03
C MET A 135 -30.77 -13.59 14.95
N LEU A 136 -31.76 -12.77 14.69
CA LEU A 136 -31.65 -11.63 13.76
C LEU A 136 -31.14 -10.35 14.44
N ILE A 137 -31.46 -10.13 15.70
CA ILE A 137 -31.08 -8.93 16.46
C ILE A 137 -29.59 -8.92 16.80
N ASP A 138 -29.08 -10.04 17.31
CA ASP A 138 -27.70 -10.12 17.83
C ASP A 138 -26.65 -9.81 16.74
N PRO A 139 -26.71 -10.40 15.52
CA PRO A 139 -25.80 -10.04 14.45
C PRO A 139 -25.90 -8.58 14.03
N LYS A 140 -27.11 -7.99 14.01
CA LYS A 140 -27.27 -6.56 13.67
C LYS A 140 -26.66 -5.62 14.72
N ILE A 141 -26.72 -6.00 15.98
CA ILE A 141 -26.04 -5.25 17.06
C ILE A 141 -24.54 -5.29 16.86
N GLU A 142 -24.00 -6.47 16.55
CA GLU A 142 -22.57 -6.67 16.28
C GLU A 142 -22.13 -5.86 15.06
N GLU A 143 -22.85 -5.96 13.94
CA GLU A 143 -22.60 -5.18 12.73
C GLU A 143 -22.56 -3.68 13.01
N ARG A 144 -23.54 -3.15 13.76
CA ARG A 144 -23.58 -1.73 14.17
C ARG A 144 -22.35 -1.34 14.98
N ASN A 145 -21.90 -2.20 15.89
CA ASN A 145 -20.74 -1.94 16.73
C ASN A 145 -19.44 -2.02 15.89
N GLN A 146 -19.35 -3.00 14.99
CA GLN A 146 -18.21 -3.19 14.09
C GLN A 146 -18.03 -1.99 13.15
N LEU A 147 -19.12 -1.42 12.64
CA LEU A 147 -19.10 -0.23 11.80
C LEU A 147 -18.35 0.95 12.47
N PHE A 148 -18.53 1.14 13.75
CA PHE A 148 -17.79 2.17 14.52
C PHE A 148 -16.30 1.87 14.61
N VAL A 149 -15.96 0.60 14.90
CA VAL A 149 -14.55 0.16 14.99
C VAL A 149 -13.84 0.32 13.67
N ASP A 150 -14.51 -0.05 12.57
CA ASP A 150 -13.94 0.03 11.22
C ASP A 150 -13.75 1.48 10.78
N THR A 151 -14.72 2.36 11.06
CA THR A 151 -14.57 3.80 10.80
C THR A 151 -13.41 4.40 11.58
N LYS A 152 -13.27 4.04 12.87
CA LYS A 152 -12.13 4.47 13.68
C LYS A 152 -10.78 4.01 13.10
N LYS A 153 -10.70 2.77 12.61
CA LYS A 153 -9.49 2.26 11.93
C LYS A 153 -9.26 2.97 10.60
N GLN A 154 -10.32 3.19 9.83
CA GLN A 154 -10.25 3.86 8.53
C GLN A 154 -9.73 5.29 8.65
N THR A 155 -10.20 6.04 9.66
CA THR A 155 -9.85 7.45 9.89
C THR A 155 -8.61 7.64 10.78
N ALA A 156 -8.07 6.58 11.39
CA ALA A 156 -6.85 6.65 12.18
C ALA A 156 -5.66 7.13 11.34
N GLY A 157 -5.05 8.26 11.71
CA GLY A 157 -3.93 8.87 10.97
C GLY A 157 -4.33 9.64 9.70
N GLY A 158 -5.62 10.01 9.56
CA GLY A 158 -6.17 10.81 8.47
C GLY A 158 -7.08 10.02 7.53
N GLY A 159 -7.73 10.73 6.62
CA GLY A 159 -8.60 10.17 5.60
C GLY A 159 -7.86 9.35 4.53
N PRO A 160 -8.59 8.58 3.72
CA PRO A 160 -8.02 7.75 2.67
C PRO A 160 -7.17 8.51 1.66
N THR A 161 -7.60 9.72 1.29
CA THR A 161 -6.88 10.57 0.33
C THR A 161 -5.51 11.00 0.86
N LEU A 162 -5.43 11.43 2.13
CA LEU A 162 -4.17 11.81 2.76
C LEU A 162 -3.23 10.61 2.90
N LYS A 163 -3.74 9.47 3.36
CA LYS A 163 -2.96 8.23 3.47
C LYS A 163 -2.35 7.80 2.14
N LYS A 164 -3.15 7.82 1.07
CA LYS A 164 -2.70 7.50 -0.28
C LYS A 164 -1.60 8.46 -0.75
N ALA A 165 -1.79 9.76 -0.55
CA ALA A 165 -0.80 10.78 -0.92
C ALA A 165 0.53 10.58 -0.17
N ILE A 166 0.48 10.32 1.14
CA ILE A 166 1.68 10.03 1.96
C ILE A 166 2.39 8.76 1.46
N ALA A 167 1.66 7.66 1.26
CA ALA A 167 2.24 6.40 0.80
C ALA A 167 2.93 6.54 -0.56
N THR A 168 2.32 7.30 -1.50
CA THR A 168 2.91 7.57 -2.81
C THR A 168 4.19 8.40 -2.69
N LEU A 169 4.21 9.40 -1.81
CA LEU A 169 5.38 10.21 -1.55
C LEU A 169 6.52 9.39 -0.92
N GLU A 170 6.22 8.52 0.02
CA GLU A 170 7.21 7.65 0.66
C GLU A 170 7.81 6.65 -0.35
N ALA A 171 7.00 6.05 -1.22
CA ALA A 171 7.47 5.19 -2.29
C ALA A 171 8.41 5.94 -3.26
N ALA A 172 8.08 7.17 -3.65
CA ALA A 172 8.94 7.98 -4.51
C ALA A 172 10.27 8.34 -3.83
N LYS A 173 10.27 8.64 -2.53
CA LYS A 173 11.49 8.88 -1.75
C LYS A 173 12.37 7.65 -1.64
N ALA A 174 11.78 6.48 -1.41
CA ALA A 174 12.51 5.21 -1.36
C ALA A 174 13.19 4.92 -2.70
N LEU A 175 12.49 5.10 -3.82
CA LEU A 175 13.05 4.93 -5.16
C LEU A 175 14.19 5.91 -5.44
N ALA A 176 14.06 7.18 -5.03
CA ALA A 176 15.13 8.16 -5.16
C ALA A 176 16.38 7.80 -4.35
N MET A 177 16.21 7.22 -3.18
CA MET A 177 17.31 6.76 -2.33
C MET A 177 18.03 5.57 -2.98
N GLU A 178 17.29 4.57 -3.47
CA GLU A 178 17.83 3.40 -4.14
C GLU A 178 18.64 3.81 -5.39
N LEU A 179 18.07 4.66 -6.23
CA LEU A 179 18.74 5.18 -7.43
C LEU A 179 19.98 6.01 -7.09
N SER A 180 19.97 6.74 -5.97
CA SER A 180 21.14 7.51 -5.52
C SER A 180 22.30 6.59 -5.09
N LEU A 181 22.00 5.45 -4.47
CA LEU A 181 23.00 4.44 -4.11
C LEU A 181 23.56 3.73 -5.36
N GLU A 182 22.68 3.36 -6.31
CA GLU A 182 23.11 2.81 -7.61
C GLU A 182 24.05 3.78 -8.34
N LEU A 183 23.69 5.06 -8.40
CA LEU A 183 24.49 6.11 -9.04
C LEU A 183 25.86 6.27 -8.40
N LYS A 184 25.97 6.14 -7.08
CA LYS A 184 27.27 6.19 -6.41
C LYS A 184 28.19 5.08 -6.93
N GLY A 185 27.71 3.83 -6.98
CA GLY A 185 28.48 2.71 -7.49
C GLY A 185 28.84 2.84 -8.99
N LEU A 186 27.92 3.39 -9.80
CA LEU A 186 28.19 3.63 -11.23
C LEU A 186 29.23 4.73 -11.44
N ARG A 187 29.25 5.79 -10.63
CA ARG A 187 30.27 6.83 -10.69
C ARG A 187 31.63 6.29 -10.31
N GLU A 188 31.75 5.46 -9.28
CA GLU A 188 32.99 4.81 -8.90
C GLU A 188 33.53 3.92 -10.04
N LYS A 189 32.66 3.15 -10.72
CA LYS A 189 33.03 2.35 -11.91
C LYS A 189 33.48 3.22 -13.08
N ARG A 190 32.75 4.31 -13.38
CA ARG A 190 33.13 5.26 -14.44
C ARG A 190 34.51 5.85 -14.16
N ASP A 191 34.78 6.26 -12.94
CA ASP A 191 36.05 6.87 -12.56
C ASP A 191 37.19 5.85 -12.67
N ALA A 192 36.98 4.59 -12.28
CA ALA A 192 37.96 3.52 -12.47
C ALA A 192 38.24 3.25 -13.95
N PHE A 193 37.22 3.27 -14.82
CA PHE A 193 37.41 3.12 -16.26
C PHE A 193 38.12 4.34 -16.89
N HIS A 194 37.86 5.53 -16.37
CA HIS A 194 38.57 6.74 -16.78
C HIS A 194 40.06 6.66 -16.43
N ASP A 195 40.39 6.25 -15.20
CA ASP A 195 41.78 6.10 -14.75
C ASP A 195 42.53 5.05 -15.56
N GLU A 196 41.89 3.93 -15.88
CA GLU A 196 42.44 2.87 -16.74
C GLU A 196 42.67 3.39 -18.17
N PHE A 197 41.72 4.13 -18.73
CA PHE A 197 41.89 4.76 -20.06
C PHE A 197 43.06 5.74 -20.07
N GLU A 198 43.19 6.62 -19.07
CA GLU A 198 44.27 7.59 -18.97
C GLU A 198 45.65 6.90 -18.78
N ARG A 199 45.68 5.80 -18.01
CA ARG A 199 46.87 4.97 -17.89
C ARG A 199 47.31 4.37 -19.25
N LEU A 200 46.39 3.75 -19.97
CA LEU A 200 46.66 3.14 -21.28
C LEU A 200 46.97 4.17 -22.35
N ARG A 201 46.39 5.37 -22.26
CA ARG A 201 46.71 6.50 -23.13
C ARG A 201 48.16 6.92 -22.97
N ARG A 202 48.66 7.04 -21.73
CA ARG A 202 50.07 7.37 -21.44
C ARG A 202 51.03 6.31 -21.99
N VAL A 203 50.69 5.01 -21.79
CA VAL A 203 51.47 3.89 -22.32
C VAL A 203 51.53 3.94 -23.85
N TYR A 204 50.39 4.20 -24.51
CA TYR A 204 50.40 4.35 -25.96
C TYR A 204 51.24 5.51 -26.45
N GLU A 205 51.18 6.69 -25.82
CA GLU A 205 51.97 7.84 -26.19
C GLU A 205 53.50 7.60 -25.95
N GLU A 206 53.86 6.92 -24.86
CA GLU A 206 55.24 6.52 -24.58
C GLU A 206 55.81 5.58 -25.67
N ILE A 207 54.99 4.58 -26.08
CA ILE A 207 55.39 3.65 -27.16
C ILE A 207 55.58 4.42 -28.45
N LYS A 208 54.66 5.30 -28.81
CA LYS A 208 54.71 6.12 -30.00
C LYS A 208 55.94 7.02 -30.02
N HIS A 209 56.30 7.65 -28.87
CA HIS A 209 57.49 8.50 -28.75
C HIS A 209 58.80 7.69 -28.83
N ARG A 210 58.85 6.46 -28.27
CA ARG A 210 60.06 5.61 -28.36
C ARG A 210 60.42 5.22 -29.80
N TYR A 211 59.43 5.13 -30.63
CA TYR A 211 59.60 4.67 -32.00
C TYR A 211 59.45 5.79 -33.04
N ALA A 212 59.25 7.04 -32.59
CA ALA A 212 59.37 8.19 -33.48
C ALA A 212 60.83 8.33 -33.89
N TRP A 213 61.11 8.19 -35.20
CA TRP A 213 62.40 8.38 -35.77
C TRP A 213 62.91 9.83 -35.49
N PRO A 214 64.18 10.01 -35.09
CA PRO A 214 64.77 11.35 -35.15
C PRO A 214 64.75 11.80 -36.60
N THR A 215 64.04 12.85 -36.90
CA THR A 215 64.10 13.60 -38.17
C THR A 215 65.44 14.21 -38.41
#